data_318aafa09dc478a2eccf27e4fd2a165c
#
_entry.id   318aafa09dc478a2eccf27e4fd2a165c
#
_cell.length_a   1.000
_cell.length_b   1.000
_cell.length_c   1.000
_cell.angle_alpha   90.00
_cell.angle_beta   90.00
_cell.angle_gamma   90.00
#
_symmetry.space_group_name_H-M   'P 1'
#
loop_
_entity.id
_entity.type
_entity.pdbx_description
1 polymer ?
#
loop_
_entity_poly.entity_id
_entity_poly.type
_entity_poly.pdbx_seq_one_letter_code
_entity_poly.pdbx_strand_id
1 'polypeptide(L)'
;MHGPASPGWLLVALCAATGAYCLLRMRSAVEEQRRAAGGEALMGFGMAAMAIPAAVFTPPGWAWSAYAAVFGAAALRALWALWASRARPHHLHHLVGASAMVYMAAVMAGSPAPASGHAHGHAGAGVPLLTGVLLLYFTGYVLVAGARLLPVQVPVVVPVGAVGSGSGSRSGVAWGDRPELARACRLSMGIGMLAMLLTM
;
A
#
# COMPACT_ATOMS: atom_id res chain seq x y z
N MET A 1 -12.66 -3.88 28.54
CA MET A 1 -12.31 -5.01 27.64
C MET A 1 -12.53 -4.51 26.22
N HIS A 2 -11.48 -4.05 25.54
CA HIS A 2 -11.58 -3.58 24.14
C HIS A 2 -11.54 -4.82 23.24
N GLY A 3 -12.69 -5.14 22.65
CA GLY A 3 -12.88 -6.30 21.79
C GLY A 3 -12.09 -6.24 20.48
N PRO A 4 -12.20 -7.26 19.61
CA PRO A 4 -11.38 -7.49 18.41
C PRO A 4 -11.50 -6.43 17.29
N ALA A 5 -12.26 -5.36 17.51
CA ALA A 5 -12.40 -4.25 16.55
C ALA A 5 -11.18 -3.30 16.51
N SER A 6 -10.34 -3.28 17.54
CA SER A 6 -9.20 -2.33 17.64
C SER A 6 -8.14 -2.49 16.55
N PRO A 7 -7.71 -3.69 16.12
CA PRO A 7 -6.70 -3.82 15.07
C PRO A 7 -7.21 -3.36 13.70
N GLY A 8 -8.50 -3.57 13.39
CA GLY A 8 -9.10 -3.08 12.14
C GLY A 8 -9.07 -1.56 12.05
N TRP A 9 -9.43 -0.85 13.11
CA TRP A 9 -9.39 0.60 13.14
C TRP A 9 -7.98 1.19 13.04
N LEU A 10 -6.99 0.53 13.64
CA LEU A 10 -5.57 0.92 13.48
C LEU A 10 -5.14 0.78 12.02
N LEU A 11 -5.55 -0.29 11.34
CA LEU A 11 -5.26 -0.49 9.93
C LEU A 11 -5.95 0.57 9.06
N VAL A 12 -7.22 0.90 9.33
CA VAL A 12 -7.94 1.99 8.67
C VAL A 12 -7.19 3.31 8.84
N ALA A 13 -6.81 3.65 10.09
CA ALA A 13 -6.10 4.89 10.38
C ALA A 13 -4.74 4.96 9.67
N LEU A 14 -3.96 3.88 9.70
CA LEU A 14 -2.67 3.80 9.02
C LEU A 14 -2.81 3.99 7.51
N CYS A 15 -3.73 3.25 6.88
CA CYS A 15 -3.95 3.32 5.44
C CYS A 15 -4.50 4.69 5.01
N ALA A 16 -5.43 5.26 5.78
CA ALA A 16 -5.97 6.60 5.52
C ALA A 16 -4.90 7.68 5.67
N ALA A 17 -4.08 7.63 6.72
CA ALA A 17 -2.98 8.57 6.92
C ALA A 17 -1.95 8.49 5.79
N THR A 18 -1.61 7.27 5.37
CA THR A 18 -0.72 7.03 4.22
C THR A 18 -1.31 7.61 2.93
N GLY A 19 -2.59 7.35 2.66
CA GLY A 19 -3.31 7.91 1.50
C GLY A 19 -3.34 9.44 1.53
N ALA A 20 -3.64 10.04 2.69
CA ALA A 20 -3.65 11.50 2.87
C ALA A 20 -2.26 12.12 2.63
N TYR A 21 -1.20 11.49 3.15
CA TYR A 21 0.17 11.94 2.88
C TYR A 21 0.50 11.88 1.38
N CYS A 22 0.08 10.81 0.69
CA CYS A 22 0.27 10.70 -0.76
C CYS A 22 -0.50 11.77 -1.53
N LEU A 23 -1.69 12.19 -1.08
CA LEU A 23 -2.40 13.35 -1.66
C LEU A 23 -1.60 14.65 -1.51
N LEU A 24 -0.98 14.88 -0.34
CA LEU A 24 -0.11 16.05 -0.15
C LEU A 24 1.08 16.03 -1.12
N ARG A 25 1.65 14.84 -1.38
CA ARG A 25 2.73 14.65 -2.37
C ARG A 25 2.29 14.92 -3.80
N MET A 26 1.00 14.84 -4.12
CA MET A 26 0.49 15.23 -5.45
C MET A 26 0.68 16.73 -5.73
N ARG A 27 0.95 17.55 -4.72
CA ARG A 27 1.31 18.97 -4.86
C ARG A 27 2.79 19.20 -5.15
N SER A 28 3.60 18.14 -5.24
CA SER A 28 5.02 18.24 -5.60
C SER A 28 5.21 18.86 -6.98
N ALA A 29 6.27 19.63 -7.13
CA ALA A 29 6.66 20.22 -8.42
C ALA A 29 7.19 19.17 -9.42
N VAL A 30 7.58 17.98 -8.93
CA VAL A 30 8.12 16.90 -9.76
C VAL A 30 6.98 16.05 -10.33
N GLU A 31 6.77 16.12 -11.63
CA GLU A 31 5.68 15.44 -12.36
C GLU A 31 5.65 13.91 -12.08
N GLU A 32 6.81 13.27 -12.06
CA GLU A 32 6.91 11.83 -11.84
C GLU A 32 6.47 11.45 -10.41
N GLN A 33 6.85 12.24 -9.41
CA GLN A 33 6.40 12.05 -8.02
C GLN A 33 4.90 12.27 -7.89
N ARG A 34 4.35 13.27 -8.56
CA ARG A 34 2.92 13.57 -8.56
C ARG A 34 2.09 12.43 -9.14
N ARG A 35 2.54 11.85 -10.28
CA ARG A 35 1.86 10.70 -10.91
C ARG A 35 1.92 9.45 -10.04
N ALA A 36 3.07 9.15 -9.45
CA ALA A 36 3.22 8.03 -8.55
C ALA A 36 2.37 8.20 -7.28
N ALA A 37 2.34 9.40 -6.71
CA ALA A 37 1.59 9.73 -5.50
C ALA A 37 0.07 9.53 -5.69
N GLY A 38 -0.49 9.80 -6.88
CA GLY A 38 -1.90 9.54 -7.17
C GLY A 38 -2.27 8.07 -7.08
N GLY A 39 -1.44 7.18 -7.63
CA GLY A 39 -1.63 5.73 -7.52
C GLY A 39 -1.48 5.22 -6.08
N GLU A 40 -0.48 5.74 -5.36
CA GLU A 40 -0.24 5.43 -3.94
C GLU A 40 -1.42 5.89 -3.06
N ALA A 41 -1.97 7.09 -3.31
CA ALA A 41 -3.13 7.60 -2.59
C ALA A 41 -4.38 6.75 -2.83
N LEU A 42 -4.67 6.40 -4.09
CA LEU A 42 -5.78 5.52 -4.46
C LEU A 42 -5.67 4.17 -3.72
N MET A 43 -4.50 3.58 -3.70
CA MET A 43 -4.25 2.31 -3.03
C MET A 43 -4.43 2.44 -1.50
N GLY A 44 -3.90 3.50 -0.88
CA GLY A 44 -4.04 3.76 0.55
C GLY A 44 -5.50 3.91 0.99
N PHE A 45 -6.28 4.73 0.28
CA PHE A 45 -7.71 4.89 0.58
C PHE A 45 -8.53 3.64 0.26
N GLY A 46 -8.17 2.92 -0.79
CA GLY A 46 -8.79 1.65 -1.10
C GLY A 46 -8.60 0.62 0.01
N MET A 47 -7.38 0.47 0.51
CA MET A 47 -7.10 -0.39 1.67
C MET A 47 -7.85 0.07 2.92
N ALA A 48 -7.90 1.39 3.19
CA ALA A 48 -8.65 1.93 4.31
C ALA A 48 -10.14 1.60 4.22
N ALA A 49 -10.73 1.71 3.02
CA ALA A 49 -12.15 1.40 2.81
C ALA A 49 -12.46 -0.10 3.02
N MET A 50 -11.58 -1.00 2.55
CA MET A 50 -11.74 -2.45 2.77
C MET A 50 -11.51 -2.86 4.23
N ALA A 51 -10.65 -2.14 4.96
CA ALA A 51 -10.34 -2.43 6.35
C ALA A 51 -11.45 -1.99 7.33
N ILE A 52 -12.48 -1.28 6.87
CA ILE A 52 -13.62 -0.88 7.72
C ILE A 52 -14.31 -2.14 8.23
N PRO A 53 -14.46 -2.30 9.56
CA PRO A 53 -15.10 -3.48 10.12
C PRO A 53 -16.54 -3.64 9.62
N ALA A 54 -16.92 -4.84 9.18
CA ALA A 54 -18.25 -5.15 8.70
C ALA A 54 -19.37 -4.89 9.73
N ALA A 55 -19.02 -4.87 11.02
CA ALA A 55 -19.93 -4.49 12.09
C ALA A 55 -20.38 -3.02 12.04
N VAL A 56 -19.63 -2.14 11.36
CA VAL A 56 -19.91 -0.71 11.26
C VAL A 56 -20.52 -0.35 9.90
N PHE A 57 -20.04 -0.99 8.85
CA PHE A 57 -20.49 -0.71 7.49
C PHE A 57 -20.45 -1.97 6.63
N THR A 58 -21.61 -2.36 6.12
CA THR A 58 -21.75 -3.43 5.11
C THR A 58 -21.89 -2.78 3.73
N PRO A 59 -20.89 -2.90 2.85
CA PRO A 59 -20.98 -2.32 1.51
C PRO A 59 -22.13 -2.96 0.71
N PRO A 60 -22.87 -2.17 -0.07
CA PRO A 60 -23.86 -2.73 -1.00
C PRO A 60 -23.16 -3.62 -2.05
N GLY A 61 -23.87 -4.64 -2.56
CA GLY A 61 -23.26 -5.64 -3.47
C GLY A 61 -22.57 -5.07 -4.71
N TRP A 62 -23.07 -3.92 -5.23
CA TRP A 62 -22.46 -3.24 -6.37
C TRP A 62 -21.09 -2.58 -6.02
N ALA A 63 -20.84 -2.31 -4.73
CA ALA A 63 -19.59 -1.66 -4.32
C ALA A 63 -18.36 -2.49 -4.68
N TRP A 64 -18.45 -3.81 -4.59
CA TRP A 64 -17.35 -4.71 -4.94
C TRP A 64 -17.03 -4.68 -6.43
N SER A 65 -18.05 -4.61 -7.29
CA SER A 65 -17.85 -4.49 -8.74
C SER A 65 -17.26 -3.12 -9.11
N ALA A 66 -17.74 -2.04 -8.50
CA ALA A 66 -17.16 -0.70 -8.68
C ALA A 66 -15.69 -0.67 -8.22
N TYR A 67 -15.40 -1.31 -7.11
CA TYR A 67 -14.05 -1.44 -6.56
C TYR A 67 -13.14 -2.21 -7.53
N ALA A 68 -13.59 -3.37 -8.00
CA ALA A 68 -12.86 -4.16 -8.98
C ALA A 68 -12.63 -3.39 -10.30
N ALA A 69 -13.60 -2.58 -10.75
CA ALA A 69 -13.46 -1.75 -11.94
C ALA A 69 -12.39 -0.65 -11.76
N VAL A 70 -12.39 0.05 -10.63
CA VAL A 70 -11.41 1.11 -10.34
C VAL A 70 -9.99 0.55 -10.27
N PHE A 71 -9.79 -0.53 -9.49
CA PHE A 71 -8.46 -1.15 -9.36
C PHE A 71 -8.06 -1.94 -10.60
N GLY A 72 -9.01 -2.50 -11.36
CA GLY A 72 -8.79 -3.09 -12.67
C GLY A 72 -8.27 -2.07 -13.68
N ALA A 73 -8.88 -0.88 -13.73
CA ALA A 73 -8.40 0.22 -14.56
C ALA A 73 -6.99 0.71 -14.14
N ALA A 74 -6.72 0.75 -12.83
CA ALA A 74 -5.39 1.08 -12.30
C ALA A 74 -4.35 0.03 -12.70
N ALA A 75 -4.69 -1.27 -12.63
CA ALA A 75 -3.83 -2.37 -13.05
C ALA A 75 -3.54 -2.33 -14.56
N LEU A 76 -4.56 -2.09 -15.39
CA LEU A 76 -4.40 -1.95 -16.84
C LEU A 76 -3.50 -0.75 -17.18
N ARG A 77 -3.67 0.36 -16.49
CA ARG A 77 -2.82 1.55 -16.67
C ARG A 77 -1.36 1.27 -16.27
N ALA A 78 -1.15 0.53 -15.17
CA ALA A 78 0.19 0.13 -14.75
C ALA A 78 0.82 -0.85 -15.75
N LEU A 79 0.04 -1.79 -16.28
CA LEU A 79 0.48 -2.73 -17.32
C LEU A 79 0.86 -1.99 -18.61
N TRP A 80 0.02 -1.05 -19.05
CA TRP A 80 0.33 -0.21 -20.20
C TRP A 80 1.64 0.57 -20.00
N ALA A 81 1.84 1.16 -18.81
CA ALA A 81 3.05 1.89 -18.49
C ALA A 81 4.30 0.98 -18.50
N LEU A 82 4.18 -0.27 -18.06
CA LEU A 82 5.26 -1.27 -18.16
C LEU A 82 5.62 -1.58 -19.62
N TRP A 83 4.64 -1.70 -20.50
CA TRP A 83 4.85 -1.97 -21.92
C TRP A 83 5.47 -0.77 -22.65
N ALA A 84 4.99 0.45 -22.33
CA ALA A 84 5.43 1.68 -23.00
C ALA A 84 6.81 2.18 -22.55
N SER A 85 7.23 1.94 -21.30
CA SER A 85 8.40 2.59 -20.68
C SER A 85 9.51 1.64 -20.23
N ARG A 86 9.74 0.50 -20.92
CA ARG A 86 10.81 -0.45 -20.54
C ARG A 86 11.00 -0.57 -19.00
N ALA A 87 10.09 -1.30 -18.38
CA ALA A 87 10.17 -1.92 -17.04
C ALA A 87 10.90 -1.11 -15.95
N ARG A 88 10.24 -0.11 -15.36
CA ARG A 88 10.69 0.43 -14.08
C ARG A 88 10.06 -0.38 -12.93
N PRO A 89 10.84 -0.82 -11.93
CA PRO A 89 10.37 -1.75 -10.88
C PRO A 89 9.19 -1.22 -10.05
N HIS A 90 8.99 0.09 -9.97
CA HIS A 90 7.84 0.66 -9.26
C HIS A 90 6.50 0.44 -9.97
N HIS A 91 6.47 0.35 -11.30
CA HIS A 91 5.23 0.03 -12.03
C HIS A 91 4.79 -1.41 -11.77
N LEU A 92 5.74 -2.33 -11.60
CA LEU A 92 5.44 -3.72 -11.26
C LEU A 92 4.76 -3.81 -9.88
N HIS A 93 5.25 -3.09 -8.88
CA HIS A 93 4.65 -3.08 -7.55
C HIS A 93 3.21 -2.54 -7.58
N HIS A 94 2.96 -1.46 -8.33
CA HIS A 94 1.61 -0.93 -8.52
C HIS A 94 0.69 -1.90 -9.25
N LEU A 95 1.19 -2.60 -10.27
CA LEU A 95 0.43 -3.63 -10.98
C LEU A 95 0.04 -4.76 -10.04
N VAL A 96 1.00 -5.32 -9.30
CA VAL A 96 0.73 -6.42 -8.36
C VAL A 96 -0.22 -5.96 -7.25
N GLY A 97 -0.03 -4.77 -6.69
CA GLY A 97 -0.91 -4.21 -5.67
C GLY A 97 -2.34 -4.01 -6.16
N ALA A 98 -2.52 -3.39 -7.33
CA ALA A 98 -3.84 -3.20 -7.92
C ALA A 98 -4.52 -4.54 -8.27
N SER A 99 -3.77 -5.53 -8.78
CA SER A 99 -4.27 -6.87 -9.06
C SER A 99 -4.70 -7.60 -7.78
N ALA A 100 -3.95 -7.46 -6.70
CA ALA A 100 -4.31 -8.00 -5.39
C ALA A 100 -5.62 -7.38 -4.86
N MET A 101 -5.82 -6.06 -5.06
CA MET A 101 -7.06 -5.39 -4.68
C MET A 101 -8.27 -5.87 -5.49
N VAL A 102 -8.09 -6.10 -6.81
CA VAL A 102 -9.13 -6.73 -7.66
C VAL A 102 -9.46 -8.13 -7.16
N TYR A 103 -8.43 -8.92 -6.85
CA TYR A 103 -8.60 -10.28 -6.32
C TYR A 103 -9.40 -10.27 -5.00
N MET A 104 -9.02 -9.42 -4.04
CA MET A 104 -9.74 -9.28 -2.77
C MET A 104 -11.20 -8.86 -2.99
N ALA A 105 -11.45 -7.89 -3.87
CA ALA A 105 -12.81 -7.46 -4.21
C ALA A 105 -13.64 -8.61 -4.83
N ALA A 106 -13.04 -9.42 -5.69
CA ALA A 106 -13.71 -10.57 -6.31
C ALA A 106 -14.06 -11.65 -5.27
N VAL A 107 -13.15 -11.92 -4.33
CA VAL A 107 -13.41 -12.86 -3.23
C VAL A 107 -14.54 -12.36 -2.33
N MET A 108 -14.54 -11.08 -1.97
CA MET A 108 -15.60 -10.48 -1.16
C MET A 108 -16.95 -10.47 -1.90
N ALA A 109 -16.96 -10.24 -3.21
CA ALA A 109 -18.17 -10.31 -4.03
C ALA A 109 -18.75 -11.74 -4.11
N GLY A 110 -17.89 -12.75 -4.10
CA GLY A 110 -18.29 -14.16 -4.17
C GLY A 110 -18.65 -14.78 -2.80
N SER A 111 -18.34 -14.09 -1.70
CA SER A 111 -18.67 -14.58 -0.36
C SER A 111 -20.16 -14.37 -0.07
N PRO A 112 -20.93 -15.42 0.31
CA PRO A 112 -22.30 -15.25 0.77
C PRO A 112 -22.31 -14.32 1.99
N ALA A 113 -23.33 -13.44 2.06
CA ALA A 113 -23.55 -12.62 3.25
C ALA A 113 -23.57 -13.53 4.49
N PRO A 114 -22.94 -13.15 5.62
CA PRO A 114 -22.89 -13.97 6.81
C PRO A 114 -24.32 -14.20 7.32
N ALA A 115 -24.87 -15.37 6.96
CA ALA A 115 -26.03 -15.90 7.65
C ALA A 115 -25.58 -16.20 9.07
N SER A 116 -26.23 -15.62 10.05
CA SER A 116 -26.00 -15.73 11.49
C SER A 116 -25.80 -17.20 11.91
N GLY A 117 -24.57 -17.63 12.06
CA GLY A 117 -24.23 -18.97 12.49
C GLY A 117 -22.71 -19.09 12.61
N HIS A 118 -22.26 -19.48 13.79
CA HIS A 118 -20.87 -19.70 14.17
C HIS A 118 -20.17 -20.71 13.25
N ALA A 119 -19.71 -20.29 12.09
CA ALA A 119 -18.81 -21.07 11.25
C ALA A 119 -17.41 -20.50 11.39
N HIS A 120 -16.64 -20.97 12.37
CA HIS A 120 -15.19 -20.97 12.32
C HIS A 120 -14.73 -21.96 11.25
N GLY A 121 -15.06 -21.69 10.00
CA GLY A 121 -14.58 -22.42 8.84
C GLY A 121 -13.84 -21.41 7.97
N HIS A 122 -12.57 -21.67 7.71
CA HIS A 122 -11.78 -21.05 6.67
C HIS A 122 -12.38 -21.40 5.28
N ALA A 123 -13.61 -20.99 5.04
CA ALA A 123 -14.21 -20.99 3.72
C ALA A 123 -13.77 -19.70 3.00
N GLY A 124 -12.45 -19.52 2.88
CA GLY A 124 -11.90 -18.53 1.99
C GLY A 124 -12.26 -18.96 0.58
N ALA A 125 -13.20 -18.26 -0.05
CA ALA A 125 -13.56 -18.44 -1.46
C ALA A 125 -12.37 -18.09 -2.40
N GLY A 126 -11.21 -17.76 -1.84
CA GLY A 126 -9.98 -17.44 -2.57
C GLY A 126 -9.27 -18.68 -3.11
N VAL A 127 -8.53 -18.50 -4.19
CA VAL A 127 -7.64 -19.53 -4.72
C VAL A 127 -6.38 -19.59 -3.84
N PRO A 128 -6.16 -20.69 -3.07
CA PRO A 128 -5.08 -20.75 -2.07
C PRO A 128 -3.70 -20.49 -2.65
N LEU A 129 -3.47 -20.96 -3.89
CA LEU A 129 -2.22 -20.77 -4.60
C LEU A 129 -1.97 -19.29 -4.91
N LEU A 130 -2.99 -18.55 -5.36
CA LEU A 130 -2.87 -17.14 -5.67
C LEU A 130 -2.65 -16.30 -4.41
N THR A 131 -3.40 -16.60 -3.34
CA THR A 131 -3.19 -15.97 -2.03
C THR A 131 -1.77 -16.23 -1.52
N GLY A 132 -1.28 -17.47 -1.62
CA GLY A 132 0.07 -17.83 -1.22
C GLY A 132 1.16 -17.09 -2.00
N VAL A 133 1.01 -16.97 -3.32
CA VAL A 133 1.95 -16.22 -4.17
C VAL A 133 1.96 -14.74 -3.82
N LEU A 134 0.78 -14.14 -3.60
CA LEU A 134 0.68 -12.73 -3.18
C LEU A 134 1.32 -12.51 -1.80
N LEU A 135 1.06 -13.39 -0.83
CA LEU A 135 1.68 -13.34 0.49
C LEU A 135 3.20 -13.41 0.38
N LEU A 136 3.73 -14.34 -0.40
CA LEU A 136 5.18 -14.48 -0.62
C LEU A 136 5.78 -13.21 -1.25
N TYR A 137 5.10 -12.65 -2.25
CA TYR A 137 5.52 -11.41 -2.91
C TYR A 137 5.56 -10.24 -1.92
N PHE A 138 4.47 -9.99 -1.18
CA PHE A 138 4.41 -8.86 -0.25
C PHE A 138 5.33 -9.04 0.96
N THR A 139 5.52 -10.26 1.45
CA THR A 139 6.50 -10.56 2.50
C THR A 139 7.92 -10.24 2.01
N GLY A 140 8.31 -10.72 0.84
CA GLY A 140 9.60 -10.41 0.24
C GLY A 140 9.78 -8.90 0.02
N TYR A 141 8.75 -8.22 -0.47
CA TYR A 141 8.77 -6.78 -0.67
C TYR A 141 8.98 -6.01 0.64
N VAL A 142 8.22 -6.35 1.70
CA VAL A 142 8.31 -5.70 3.02
C VAL A 142 9.70 -5.93 3.64
N LEU A 143 10.25 -7.14 3.54
CA LEU A 143 11.58 -7.46 4.05
C LEU A 143 12.67 -6.66 3.32
N VAL A 144 12.64 -6.63 1.99
CA VAL A 144 13.61 -5.88 1.19
C VAL A 144 13.48 -4.36 1.40
N ALA A 145 12.24 -3.85 1.44
CA ALA A 145 12.00 -2.43 1.67
C ALA A 145 12.40 -2.02 3.09
N GLY A 146 12.12 -2.86 4.09
CA GLY A 146 12.52 -2.66 5.49
C GLY A 146 14.04 -2.68 5.67
N ALA A 147 14.72 -3.67 5.07
CA ALA A 147 16.18 -3.75 5.11
C ALA A 147 16.87 -2.51 4.52
N ARG A 148 16.28 -1.91 3.49
CA ARG A 148 16.79 -0.67 2.88
C ARG A 148 16.56 0.60 3.72
N LEU A 149 15.70 0.54 4.74
CA LEU A 149 15.50 1.63 5.70
C LEU A 149 16.50 1.57 6.86
N LEU A 150 17.12 0.41 7.10
CA LEU A 150 18.18 0.31 8.10
C LEU A 150 19.40 1.11 7.59
N PRO A 151 19.85 2.15 8.35
CA PRO A 151 21.04 2.88 7.99
C PRO A 151 22.23 1.90 8.10
N VAL A 152 22.78 1.48 6.97
CA VAL A 152 24.10 0.85 6.98
C VAL A 152 25.06 1.94 7.43
N GLN A 153 25.46 1.90 8.68
CA GLN A 153 26.51 2.74 9.22
C GLN A 153 27.82 2.28 8.56
N VAL A 154 28.06 2.74 7.33
CA VAL A 154 29.41 2.70 6.78
C VAL A 154 30.19 3.71 7.60
N PRO A 155 31.23 3.30 8.38
CA PRO A 155 32.07 4.26 9.06
C PRO A 155 32.76 5.11 7.99
N VAL A 156 32.22 6.29 7.73
CA VAL A 156 32.88 7.30 6.93
C VAL A 156 34.03 7.77 7.81
N VAL A 157 35.23 7.27 7.54
CA VAL A 157 36.47 7.86 8.04
C VAL A 157 36.55 9.24 7.42
N VAL A 158 36.00 10.24 8.11
CA VAL A 158 36.15 11.65 7.74
C VAL A 158 37.61 12.00 8.01
N PRO A 159 38.44 12.31 6.99
CA PRO A 159 39.77 12.83 7.24
C PRO A 159 39.60 14.14 8.04
N VAL A 160 40.23 14.17 9.21
CA VAL A 160 40.29 15.36 10.06
C VAL A 160 41.02 16.45 9.28
N GLY A 161 40.26 17.37 8.67
CA GLY A 161 40.86 18.46 7.88
C GLY A 161 39.90 19.32 7.08
N ALA A 162 38.64 18.86 6.89
CA ALA A 162 37.65 19.66 6.15
C ALA A 162 36.63 20.33 7.10
N VAL A 163 37.10 21.22 7.96
CA VAL A 163 36.21 22.20 8.62
C VAL A 163 35.95 23.32 7.62
N GLY A 164 35.15 23.01 6.61
CA GLY A 164 34.53 23.99 5.73
C GLY A 164 33.14 24.32 6.27
N SER A 165 33.00 25.53 6.85
CA SER A 165 31.74 26.11 7.26
C SER A 165 30.80 26.27 6.06
N GLY A 166 30.24 25.20 5.59
CA GLY A 166 29.16 25.16 4.64
C GLY A 166 27.83 25.27 5.38
N SER A 167 27.50 26.44 5.88
CA SER A 167 26.15 26.85 6.27
C SER A 167 25.29 26.94 5.00
N GLY A 168 25.18 25.82 4.25
CA GLY A 168 24.23 25.67 3.19
C GLY A 168 22.85 25.67 3.82
N SER A 169 22.15 26.82 3.69
CA SER A 169 20.70 26.93 3.88
C SER A 169 20.05 25.68 3.28
N ARG A 170 19.61 24.74 4.13
CA ARG A 170 18.65 23.73 3.74
C ARG A 170 17.37 24.49 3.41
N SER A 171 17.31 25.02 2.19
CA SER A 171 16.05 25.45 1.58
C SER A 171 15.07 24.36 1.92
N GLY A 172 14.03 24.69 2.70
CA GLY A 172 13.15 23.70 3.29
C GLY A 172 12.60 22.78 2.22
N VAL A 173 13.18 21.57 2.11
CA VAL A 173 12.63 20.50 1.27
C VAL A 173 11.20 20.33 1.75
N ALA A 174 10.24 20.65 0.88
CA ALA A 174 8.83 20.55 1.23
C ALA A 174 8.58 19.16 1.80
N TRP A 175 7.75 19.06 2.83
CA TRP A 175 7.46 17.79 3.51
C TRP A 175 7.07 16.66 2.54
N GLY A 176 6.50 17.03 1.37
CA GLY A 176 6.13 16.09 0.31
C GLY A 176 7.30 15.51 -0.50
N ASP A 177 8.48 16.15 -0.46
CA ASP A 177 9.61 15.77 -1.32
C ASP A 177 10.68 14.95 -0.58
N ARG A 178 10.40 14.52 0.66
CA ARG A 178 11.32 13.70 1.46
C ARG A 178 11.30 12.25 0.99
N PRO A 179 12.38 11.72 0.43
CA PRO A 179 12.43 10.34 -0.11
C PRO A 179 12.25 9.27 0.97
N GLU A 180 12.65 9.56 2.22
CA GLU A 180 12.50 8.66 3.37
C GLU A 180 11.02 8.41 3.68
N LEU A 181 10.22 9.48 3.70
CA LEU A 181 8.77 9.38 3.94
C LEU A 181 8.06 8.63 2.81
N ALA A 182 8.50 8.83 1.56
CA ALA A 182 7.98 8.08 0.43
C ALA A 182 8.25 6.56 0.56
N ARG A 183 9.44 6.19 1.03
CA ARG A 183 9.79 4.78 1.28
C ARG A 183 9.00 4.22 2.46
N ALA A 184 8.84 4.97 3.54
CA ALA A 184 8.03 4.57 4.69
C ALA A 184 6.57 4.35 4.31
N CYS A 185 5.96 5.22 3.48
CA CYS A 185 4.61 5.04 2.98
C CYS A 185 4.45 3.77 2.14
N ARG A 186 5.39 3.49 1.26
CA ARG A 186 5.37 2.25 0.46
C ARG A 186 5.53 1.00 1.33
N LEU A 187 6.36 1.06 2.36
CA LEU A 187 6.51 -0.02 3.32
C LEU A 187 5.20 -0.23 4.09
N SER A 188 4.58 0.83 4.60
CA SER A 188 3.31 0.75 5.33
C SER A 188 2.18 0.19 4.46
N MET A 189 2.11 0.56 3.17
CA MET A 189 1.19 -0.04 2.21
C MET A 189 1.44 -1.54 2.02
N GLY A 190 2.71 -1.95 1.87
CA GLY A 190 3.09 -3.36 1.78
C GLY A 190 2.66 -4.16 3.00
N ILE A 191 2.87 -3.62 4.20
CA ILE A 191 2.41 -4.22 5.47
C ILE A 191 0.89 -4.29 5.51
N GLY A 192 0.19 -3.23 5.09
CA GLY A 192 -1.27 -3.21 5.03
C GLY A 192 -1.84 -4.30 4.11
N MET A 193 -1.26 -4.46 2.91
CA MET A 193 -1.64 -5.53 1.98
C MET A 193 -1.38 -6.92 2.56
N LEU A 194 -0.24 -7.12 3.22
CA LEU A 194 0.09 -8.37 3.89
C LEU A 194 -0.92 -8.68 4.99
N ALA A 195 -1.24 -7.70 5.84
CA ALA A 195 -2.22 -7.85 6.92
C ALA A 195 -3.60 -8.23 6.38
N MET A 196 -4.08 -7.57 5.29
CA MET A 196 -5.36 -7.88 4.68
C MET A 196 -5.40 -9.30 4.09
N LEU A 197 -4.33 -9.72 3.39
CA LEU A 197 -4.26 -11.07 2.83
C LEU A 197 -4.21 -12.15 3.91
N LEU A 198 -3.64 -11.86 5.08
CA LEU A 198 -3.61 -12.79 6.22
C LEU A 198 -4.97 -12.92 6.92
N THR A 199 -5.85 -11.93 6.77
CA THR A 199 -7.19 -11.93 7.39
C THR A 199 -8.28 -12.49 6.48
N MET A 200 -7.96 -12.79 5.22
CA MET A 200 -8.84 -13.46 4.27
C MET A 200 -8.83 -14.97 4.45
#